data_9eb3fb993049492f0338e11f13ea749e
#
_entry.id   9eb3fb993049492f0338e11f13ea749e
#
_cell.length_a   1.000
_cell.length_b   1.000
_cell.length_c   1.000
_cell.angle_alpha   90.00
_cell.angle_beta   90.00
_cell.angle_gamma   90.00
#
_symmetry.space_group_name_H-M   'P 1'
#
loop_
_entity.id
_entity.type
_entity.pdbx_description
1 polymer ?
#
loop_
_entity_poly.entity_id
_entity_poly.type
_entity_poly.pdbx_seq_one_letter_code
_entity_poly.pdbx_strand_id
1 'polypeptide(L)'
;MVGGTRGKKKGHPLLRWSVKQECFSHGFSQSDLQALSAICEAIMPPIPLQSLDLEMKLKVLRSDALLSFFKSSGSHHVTPDEVAEVMATKAMPVTVTVKNWSSLLLKFSDISLEKREKVLQKWNKQWYNPLARIAFMMIKAIFLFYYFTWVKNPAWEAIGYRVDIGENEDMEHKERPLDKGIIETAKEDEVTIKQRMINKGLKVKEDKESNIFKIECDAVVVGSGCGGGVAAANLAKSGLKVIVVEKGNYFVPRDYTTLEGPSMFEMFEANGLLMTQDGRFRFMAGSTLGGGSVVNWAASLKTPDAIIEEWSMDRGIAVFAREEYTAAMESCRAEKLILESGRRKKRCLGVTASISNQTIKKIQINAKVTVVACGSLMTPGLLSSSGLRNPNIGRGLHIHPILMAWGYFPEKNSDFNGAAHEGEIMTSLHYVFEIDSTTPNITLETPALGPGTFAALIPWVSGSDVKVRLAKYARTSHIFVTVRDEGVGEVKEGMVKYKLTRTDEENLTIGLRRALRILVAAGAEEVGTYRSDGQRLKCDGIKEGDLEKFLETVDAPAGVVSMNKIDQSIFAVIMYGSD
;
A
#
# COMPACT_ATOMS: atom_id res chain seq x y z
N MET A 1 -28.25 24.86 13.91
CA MET A 1 -27.96 24.00 15.07
C MET A 1 -28.80 22.74 14.93
N VAL A 2 -28.18 21.64 14.53
CA VAL A 2 -28.81 20.32 14.64
C VAL A 2 -27.71 19.44 15.26
N GLY A 3 -27.82 19.26 16.56
CA GLY A 3 -26.95 18.38 17.35
C GLY A 3 -27.34 16.91 17.13
N GLY A 4 -26.72 16.27 16.18
CA GLY A 4 -26.77 14.82 16.03
C GLY A 4 -25.79 14.18 16.99
N THR A 5 -26.26 13.50 18.01
CA THR A 5 -25.49 12.63 18.89
C THR A 5 -24.82 11.54 18.05
N ARG A 6 -23.51 11.68 17.78
CA ARG A 6 -22.70 10.64 17.16
C ARG A 6 -22.63 9.44 18.10
N GLY A 7 -23.34 8.37 17.75
CA GLY A 7 -23.21 7.07 18.43
C GLY A 7 -21.74 6.62 18.43
N LYS A 8 -21.27 6.14 19.58
CA LYS A 8 -19.92 5.58 19.72
C LYS A 8 -19.81 4.35 18.84
N LYS A 9 -19.07 4.42 17.73
CA LYS A 9 -18.78 3.25 16.89
C LYS A 9 -18.02 2.21 17.71
N LYS A 10 -18.54 0.97 17.71
CA LYS A 10 -17.93 -0.20 18.33
C LYS A 10 -16.90 -0.77 17.33
N GLY A 11 -15.66 -0.37 17.36
CA GLY A 11 -14.58 -0.91 16.54
C GLY A 11 -13.27 -0.82 17.29
N HIS A 12 -12.19 -1.31 16.72
CA HIS A 12 -10.87 -1.25 17.34
C HIS A 12 -10.51 0.20 17.69
N PRO A 13 -9.97 0.46 18.92
CA PRO A 13 -9.69 1.83 19.38
C PRO A 13 -8.84 2.67 18.42
N LEU A 14 -7.92 2.05 17.68
CA LEU A 14 -7.05 2.73 16.72
C LEU A 14 -7.74 3.05 15.39
N LEU A 15 -8.79 2.31 15.03
CA LEU A 15 -9.64 2.59 13.87
C LEU A 15 -10.83 3.49 14.23
N ARG A 16 -11.07 3.73 15.53
CA ARG A 16 -12.01 4.75 15.95
C ARG A 16 -11.37 6.09 15.73
N TRP A 17 -11.87 6.86 14.83
CA TRP A 17 -11.53 8.27 14.71
C TRP A 17 -11.76 8.95 16.07
N SER A 18 -10.70 9.10 16.87
CA SER A 18 -10.78 9.91 18.08
C SER A 18 -10.97 11.34 17.64
N VAL A 19 -12.11 11.90 18.02
CA VAL A 19 -12.38 13.32 17.94
C VAL A 19 -11.16 14.07 18.46
N LYS A 20 -10.57 14.92 17.60
CA LYS A 20 -9.50 15.86 17.90
C LYS A 20 -8.30 15.25 18.63
N GLN A 21 -7.40 14.62 17.89
CA GLN A 21 -6.00 14.82 18.19
C GLN A 21 -5.71 16.32 18.02
N GLU A 22 -4.98 16.89 18.98
CA GLU A 22 -4.51 18.26 18.92
C GLU A 22 -3.95 18.57 17.53
N CYS A 23 -4.35 19.69 16.94
CA CYS A 23 -3.90 20.12 15.62
C CYS A 23 -2.38 20.03 15.57
N PHE A 24 -1.85 19.08 14.80
CA PHE A 24 -0.42 19.05 14.54
C PHE A 24 -0.07 20.32 13.78
N SER A 25 0.85 21.11 14.32
CA SER A 25 1.37 22.27 13.60
C SER A 25 2.13 21.77 12.36
N HIS A 26 1.49 21.87 11.20
CA HIS A 26 2.11 21.50 9.90
C HIS A 26 3.23 22.48 9.50
N GLY A 27 3.33 23.62 10.18
CA GLY A 27 4.36 24.63 9.93
C GLY A 27 4.31 25.27 8.54
N PHE A 28 3.19 25.18 7.82
CA PHE A 28 2.92 25.94 6.60
C PHE A 28 2.38 27.32 6.98
N SER A 29 2.80 28.35 6.24
CA SER A 29 2.24 29.70 6.37
C SER A 29 0.87 29.79 5.70
N GLN A 30 0.12 30.85 6.02
CA GLN A 30 -1.18 31.10 5.37
C GLN A 30 -1.05 31.21 3.84
N SER A 31 0.06 31.77 3.34
CA SER A 31 0.34 31.86 1.92
C SER A 31 0.64 30.49 1.28
N ASP A 32 1.30 29.59 2.02
CA ASP A 32 1.53 28.21 1.55
C ASP A 32 0.20 27.46 1.43
N LEU A 33 -0.71 27.63 2.39
CA LEU A 33 -2.04 27.02 2.38
C LEU A 33 -2.91 27.57 1.22
N GLN A 34 -2.84 28.87 0.96
CA GLN A 34 -3.53 29.47 -0.21
C GLN A 34 -3.01 28.89 -1.53
N ALA A 35 -1.69 28.75 -1.65
CA ALA A 35 -1.08 28.17 -2.83
C ALA A 35 -1.45 26.67 -2.98
N LEU A 36 -1.45 25.92 -1.90
CA LEU A 36 -1.86 24.51 -1.89
C LEU A 36 -3.34 24.37 -2.28
N SER A 37 -4.22 25.20 -1.75
CA SER A 37 -5.63 25.27 -2.14
C SER A 37 -5.80 25.51 -3.64
N ALA A 38 -5.05 26.47 -4.19
CA ALA A 38 -5.08 26.79 -5.60
C ALA A 38 -4.57 25.64 -6.50
N ILE A 39 -3.61 24.86 -6.02
CA ILE A 39 -3.16 23.64 -6.69
C ILE A 39 -4.25 22.56 -6.67
N CYS A 40 -4.84 22.29 -5.51
CA CYS A 40 -5.93 21.30 -5.37
C CYS A 40 -7.15 21.66 -6.24
N GLU A 41 -7.50 22.95 -6.29
CA GLU A 41 -8.56 23.44 -7.18
C GLU A 41 -8.23 23.20 -8.66
N ALA A 42 -6.99 23.41 -9.07
CA ALA A 42 -6.56 23.20 -10.46
C ALA A 42 -6.39 21.70 -10.81
N ILE A 43 -6.09 20.83 -9.81
CA ILE A 43 -6.08 19.38 -10.01
C ILE A 43 -7.48 18.86 -10.29
N MET A 44 -8.49 19.35 -9.57
CA MET A 44 -9.88 18.91 -9.70
C MET A 44 -10.83 20.13 -9.74
N PRO A 45 -10.87 20.86 -10.87
CA PRO A 45 -11.66 22.09 -11.03
C PRO A 45 -13.16 21.80 -11.23
N PRO A 46 -14.03 22.79 -11.04
CA PRO A 46 -15.39 22.74 -11.57
C PRO A 46 -15.34 22.68 -13.11
N ILE A 47 -16.12 21.77 -13.70
CA ILE A 47 -16.13 21.54 -15.15
C ILE A 47 -17.47 22.00 -15.74
N PRO A 48 -17.46 22.94 -16.69
CA PRO A 48 -18.65 23.35 -17.42
C PRO A 48 -19.19 22.17 -18.27
N LEU A 49 -20.49 21.91 -18.21
CA LEU A 49 -21.12 20.81 -18.95
C LEU A 49 -20.90 20.90 -20.46
N GLN A 50 -20.72 22.12 -20.99
CA GLN A 50 -20.47 22.35 -22.41
C GLN A 50 -19.12 21.80 -22.90
N SER A 51 -18.17 21.61 -21.99
CA SER A 51 -16.85 21.08 -22.29
C SER A 51 -16.77 19.55 -22.33
N LEU A 52 -17.85 18.86 -21.92
CA LEU A 52 -17.95 17.41 -21.95
C LEU A 52 -18.43 16.92 -23.32
N ASP A 53 -17.99 15.72 -23.72
CA ASP A 53 -18.58 15.03 -24.87
C ASP A 53 -20.07 14.71 -24.61
N LEU A 54 -20.78 14.36 -25.66
CA LEU A 54 -22.24 14.19 -25.59
C LEU A 54 -22.64 13.06 -24.64
N GLU A 55 -21.89 11.94 -24.65
CA GLU A 55 -22.17 10.77 -23.81
C GLU A 55 -22.03 11.12 -22.33
N MET A 56 -20.87 11.68 -21.93
CA MET A 56 -20.62 12.09 -20.55
C MET A 56 -21.58 13.18 -20.11
N LYS A 57 -21.91 14.14 -20.98
CA LYS A 57 -22.89 15.19 -20.69
C LYS A 57 -24.27 14.61 -20.38
N LEU A 58 -24.76 13.66 -21.18
CA LEU A 58 -26.05 13.00 -20.94
C LEU A 58 -26.03 12.19 -19.64
N LYS A 59 -24.91 11.52 -19.33
CA LYS A 59 -24.73 10.77 -18.10
C LYS A 59 -24.77 11.71 -16.88
N VAL A 60 -24.06 12.82 -16.92
CA VAL A 60 -24.05 13.84 -15.86
C VAL A 60 -25.42 14.46 -15.64
N LEU A 61 -26.17 14.75 -16.70
CA LEU A 61 -27.52 15.33 -16.60
C LEU A 61 -28.56 14.35 -16.04
N ARG A 62 -28.30 13.07 -16.01
CA ARG A 62 -29.19 12.04 -15.45
C ARG A 62 -28.91 11.70 -13.99
N SER A 63 -27.88 12.29 -13.37
CA SER A 63 -27.46 12.01 -12.00
C SER A 63 -27.11 13.29 -11.26
N ASP A 64 -27.87 13.60 -10.22
CA ASP A 64 -27.60 14.75 -9.36
C ASP A 64 -26.24 14.66 -8.68
N ALA A 65 -25.82 13.45 -8.30
CA ALA A 65 -24.52 13.20 -7.72
C ALA A 65 -23.39 13.54 -8.70
N LEU A 66 -23.48 13.07 -9.96
CA LEU A 66 -22.51 13.42 -11.00
C LEU A 66 -22.55 14.91 -11.32
N LEU A 67 -23.72 15.51 -11.41
CA LEU A 67 -23.87 16.95 -11.67
C LEU A 67 -23.20 17.77 -10.56
N SER A 68 -23.41 17.41 -9.30
CA SER A 68 -22.76 18.01 -8.15
C SER A 68 -21.24 17.84 -8.21
N PHE A 69 -20.78 16.63 -8.49
CA PHE A 69 -19.34 16.31 -8.61
C PHE A 69 -18.65 17.12 -9.70
N PHE A 70 -19.26 17.25 -10.88
CA PHE A 70 -18.66 18.04 -11.97
C PHE A 70 -18.68 19.54 -11.67
N LYS A 71 -19.68 20.06 -10.99
CA LYS A 71 -19.78 21.48 -10.59
C LYS A 71 -18.88 21.84 -9.39
N SER A 72 -18.55 20.90 -8.52
CA SER A 72 -17.71 21.15 -7.34
C SER A 72 -16.23 21.31 -7.70
N SER A 73 -15.48 22.07 -6.92
CA SER A 73 -14.01 21.99 -6.91
C SER A 73 -13.52 21.01 -5.85
N GLY A 74 -12.30 20.51 -6.01
CA GLY A 74 -11.68 19.63 -5.02
C GLY A 74 -11.52 20.25 -3.62
N SER A 75 -11.43 21.57 -3.54
CA SER A 75 -11.33 22.32 -2.29
C SER A 75 -12.63 22.43 -1.49
N HIS A 76 -13.77 21.99 -2.04
CA HIS A 76 -15.06 22.06 -1.33
C HIS A 76 -15.23 21.02 -0.22
N HIS A 77 -14.54 19.88 -0.32
CA HIS A 77 -14.71 18.74 0.59
C HIS A 77 -13.48 18.41 1.42
N VAL A 78 -12.32 18.93 1.01
CA VAL A 78 -11.03 18.75 1.70
C VAL A 78 -10.39 20.12 1.83
N THR A 79 -10.10 20.53 3.06
CA THR A 79 -9.47 21.82 3.31
C THR A 79 -7.97 21.75 3.02
N PRO A 80 -7.34 22.87 2.63
CA PRO A 80 -5.88 22.93 2.45
C PRO A 80 -5.12 22.59 3.72
N ASP A 81 -5.68 22.88 4.88
CA ASP A 81 -5.10 22.55 6.18
C ASP A 81 -5.03 21.03 6.38
N GLU A 82 -6.09 20.28 6.05
CA GLU A 82 -6.10 18.81 6.13
C GLU A 82 -5.06 18.19 5.19
N VAL A 83 -4.92 18.69 3.97
CA VAL A 83 -3.89 18.23 3.03
C VAL A 83 -2.49 18.57 3.56
N ALA A 84 -2.31 19.78 4.09
CA ALA A 84 -1.05 20.22 4.67
C ALA A 84 -0.66 19.40 5.90
N GLU A 85 -1.62 19.03 6.75
CA GLU A 85 -1.41 18.16 7.91
C GLU A 85 -0.91 16.77 7.48
N VAL A 86 -1.58 16.15 6.51
CA VAL A 86 -1.14 14.86 5.96
C VAL A 86 0.23 14.96 5.34
N MET A 87 0.53 16.02 4.59
CA MET A 87 1.85 16.26 4.02
C MET A 87 2.92 16.42 5.09
N ALA A 88 2.65 17.20 6.13
CA ALA A 88 3.62 17.48 7.18
C ALA A 88 3.94 16.26 8.05
N THR A 89 2.93 15.45 8.36
CA THR A 89 3.10 14.28 9.23
C THR A 89 3.70 13.07 8.52
N LYS A 90 3.46 12.93 7.22
CA LYS A 90 3.69 11.67 6.48
C LYS A 90 4.65 11.78 5.30
N ALA A 91 4.92 12.98 4.81
CA ALA A 91 5.73 13.20 3.61
C ALA A 91 6.84 14.25 3.85
N MET A 92 7.60 14.09 4.94
CA MET A 92 8.65 15.03 5.34
C MET A 92 9.55 15.56 4.19
N PRO A 93 10.05 14.75 3.24
CA PRO A 93 10.84 15.25 2.12
C PRO A 93 10.07 16.22 1.22
N VAL A 94 8.78 16.00 1.05
CA VAL A 94 7.90 16.83 0.22
C VAL A 94 7.58 18.15 0.90
N THR A 95 7.34 18.12 2.20
CA THR A 95 7.08 19.32 3.01
C THR A 95 8.22 20.32 2.90
N VAL A 96 9.49 19.85 2.98
CA VAL A 96 10.67 20.71 2.80
C VAL A 96 10.70 21.29 1.38
N THR A 97 10.37 20.52 0.37
CA THR A 97 10.35 20.96 -1.02
C THR A 97 9.25 22.00 -1.25
N VAL A 98 8.05 21.80 -0.73
CA VAL A 98 6.92 22.73 -0.86
C VAL A 98 7.20 24.03 -0.11
N LYS A 99 7.76 23.99 1.09
CA LYS A 99 8.16 25.20 1.86
C LYS A 99 9.22 26.02 1.13
N ASN A 100 10.17 25.38 0.49
CA ASN A 100 11.19 26.08 -0.32
C ASN A 100 10.61 26.68 -1.61
N TRP A 101 9.41 26.29 -1.99
CA TRP A 101 8.72 26.79 -3.19
C TRP A 101 7.73 27.91 -2.90
N SER A 102 7.54 28.29 -1.63
CA SER A 102 6.57 29.32 -1.25
C SER A 102 6.76 30.62 -2.05
N SER A 103 7.99 31.03 -2.33
CA SER A 103 8.27 32.21 -3.16
C SER A 103 7.84 32.08 -4.64
N LEU A 104 7.82 30.84 -5.18
CA LEU A 104 7.32 30.54 -6.53
C LEU A 104 5.81 30.34 -6.55
N LEU A 105 5.23 29.85 -5.44
CA LEU A 105 3.81 29.57 -5.28
C LEU A 105 3.00 30.80 -4.86
N LEU A 106 3.61 31.83 -4.29
CA LEU A 106 2.94 33.05 -3.82
C LEU A 106 2.13 33.78 -4.90
N LYS A 107 2.47 33.61 -6.19
CA LYS A 107 1.71 34.16 -7.31
C LYS A 107 0.78 33.15 -7.99
N PHE A 108 0.76 31.90 -7.53
CA PHE A 108 -0.03 30.85 -8.18
C PHE A 108 -1.52 31.00 -7.89
N SER A 109 -1.89 31.42 -6.67
CA SER A 109 -3.26 31.74 -6.29
C SER A 109 -3.85 32.93 -7.05
N ASP A 110 -3.01 33.85 -7.53
CA ASP A 110 -3.43 35.09 -8.15
C ASP A 110 -3.74 34.96 -9.65
N ILE A 111 -3.33 33.87 -10.28
CA ILE A 111 -3.59 33.61 -11.70
C ILE A 111 -4.88 32.79 -11.90
N SER A 112 -5.48 32.95 -13.10
CA SER A 112 -6.73 32.24 -13.42
C SER A 112 -6.55 30.71 -13.39
N LEU A 113 -7.64 30.00 -13.12
CA LEU A 113 -7.68 28.54 -13.06
C LEU A 113 -7.07 27.87 -14.32
N GLU A 114 -7.41 28.38 -15.50
CA GLU A 114 -6.85 27.89 -16.77
C GLU A 114 -5.31 28.04 -16.84
N LYS A 115 -4.78 29.18 -16.35
CA LYS A 115 -3.34 29.38 -16.29
C LYS A 115 -2.68 28.47 -15.26
N ARG A 116 -3.32 28.23 -14.10
CA ARG A 116 -2.84 27.26 -13.09
C ARG A 116 -2.74 25.87 -13.69
N GLU A 117 -3.78 25.42 -14.40
CA GLU A 117 -3.78 24.12 -15.07
C GLU A 117 -2.62 24.00 -16.08
N LYS A 118 -2.40 25.02 -16.93
CA LYS A 118 -1.27 25.03 -17.86
C LYS A 118 0.10 24.95 -17.15
N VAL A 119 0.24 25.60 -15.99
CA VAL A 119 1.44 25.50 -15.16
C VAL A 119 1.63 24.07 -14.64
N LEU A 120 0.57 23.45 -14.10
CA LEU A 120 0.63 22.06 -13.61
C LEU A 120 0.92 21.07 -14.74
N GLN A 121 0.32 21.25 -15.93
CA GLN A 121 0.64 20.47 -17.13
C GLN A 121 2.11 20.61 -17.54
N LYS A 122 2.65 21.83 -17.43
CA LYS A 122 4.08 22.08 -17.68
C LYS A 122 4.92 21.35 -16.64
N TRP A 123 4.61 21.42 -15.36
CA TRP A 123 5.35 20.71 -14.31
C TRP A 123 5.31 19.19 -14.52
N ASN A 124 4.16 18.64 -14.84
CA ASN A 124 4.00 17.21 -15.11
C ASN A 124 4.85 16.71 -16.30
N LYS A 125 5.10 17.58 -17.29
CA LYS A 125 5.86 17.24 -18.50
C LYS A 125 7.34 17.61 -18.44
N GLN A 126 7.78 18.37 -17.43
CA GLN A 126 9.16 18.89 -17.36
C GLN A 126 10.17 17.85 -16.90
N TRP A 127 10.81 17.17 -17.84
CA TRP A 127 11.92 16.25 -17.55
C TRP A 127 13.18 16.95 -17.01
N TYR A 128 13.41 18.23 -17.37
CA TYR A 128 14.57 19.04 -16.95
C TYR A 128 14.40 19.68 -15.57
N ASN A 129 13.23 19.60 -14.96
CA ASN A 129 12.98 20.02 -13.57
C ASN A 129 12.29 18.89 -12.78
N PRO A 130 13.07 17.86 -12.42
CA PRO A 130 12.52 16.68 -11.74
C PRO A 130 11.88 17.01 -10.38
N LEU A 131 12.37 18.05 -9.68
CA LEU A 131 11.81 18.45 -8.39
C LEU A 131 10.37 18.96 -8.53
N ALA A 132 10.10 19.82 -9.53
CA ALA A 132 8.74 20.32 -9.80
C ALA A 132 7.78 19.18 -10.12
N ARG A 133 8.25 18.25 -10.94
CA ARG A 133 7.48 17.08 -11.33
C ARG A 133 7.15 16.17 -10.15
N ILE A 134 8.16 15.80 -9.36
CA ILE A 134 7.98 14.95 -8.16
C ILE A 134 7.01 15.62 -7.20
N ALA A 135 7.18 16.91 -6.89
CA ALA A 135 6.31 17.63 -5.99
C ALA A 135 4.86 17.67 -6.50
N PHE A 136 4.63 17.96 -7.77
CA PHE A 136 3.31 17.92 -8.38
C PHE A 136 2.67 16.53 -8.25
N MET A 137 3.41 15.48 -8.63
CA MET A 137 2.90 14.10 -8.54
C MET A 137 2.55 13.70 -7.10
N MET A 138 3.36 14.12 -6.12
CA MET A 138 3.08 13.82 -4.72
C MET A 138 1.90 14.62 -4.19
N ILE A 139 1.80 15.93 -4.48
CA ILE A 139 0.64 16.74 -4.10
C ILE A 139 -0.64 16.15 -4.71
N LYS A 140 -0.61 15.81 -6.02
CA LYS A 140 -1.72 15.19 -6.71
C LYS A 140 -2.13 13.88 -6.04
N ALA A 141 -1.17 12.98 -5.78
CA ALA A 141 -1.44 11.67 -5.21
C ALA A 141 -2.00 11.77 -3.78
N ILE A 142 -1.39 12.59 -2.91
CA ILE A 142 -1.85 12.80 -1.53
C ILE A 142 -3.23 13.44 -1.53
N PHE A 143 -3.44 14.50 -2.31
CA PHE A 143 -4.72 15.20 -2.37
C PHE A 143 -5.85 14.29 -2.85
N LEU A 144 -5.69 13.59 -3.98
CA LEU A 144 -6.72 12.72 -4.52
C LEU A 144 -6.95 11.50 -3.63
N PHE A 145 -5.89 10.91 -3.07
CA PHE A 145 -6.03 9.82 -2.11
C PHE A 145 -6.85 10.26 -0.89
N TYR A 146 -6.46 11.38 -0.25
CA TYR A 146 -7.14 11.90 0.92
C TYR A 146 -8.60 12.25 0.62
N TYR A 147 -8.87 12.90 -0.51
CA TYR A 147 -10.21 13.28 -0.95
C TYR A 147 -11.17 12.08 -1.00
N PHE A 148 -10.71 10.92 -1.44
CA PHE A 148 -11.57 9.75 -1.61
C PHE A 148 -11.55 8.75 -0.45
N THR A 149 -10.65 8.86 0.54
CA THR A 149 -10.42 7.77 1.51
C THR A 149 -10.76 8.08 2.96
N TRP A 150 -10.79 9.37 3.35
CA TRP A 150 -10.86 9.71 4.77
C TRP A 150 -12.24 10.02 5.29
N VAL A 151 -13.16 10.46 4.46
CA VAL A 151 -14.53 10.85 4.85
C VAL A 151 -15.54 10.26 3.88
N LYS A 152 -16.75 9.97 4.35
CA LYS A 152 -17.88 9.77 3.47
C LYS A 152 -18.05 11.02 2.61
N ASN A 153 -17.84 10.85 1.33
CA ASN A 153 -17.73 11.94 0.37
C ASN A 153 -18.90 11.82 -0.63
N PRO A 154 -19.66 12.90 -0.89
CA PRO A 154 -20.69 12.87 -1.93
C PRO A 154 -20.18 12.43 -3.31
N ALA A 155 -18.90 12.60 -3.57
CA ALA A 155 -18.26 12.10 -4.79
C ALA A 155 -18.25 10.58 -4.91
N TRP A 156 -18.40 9.81 -3.83
CA TRP A 156 -18.47 8.34 -3.90
C TRP A 156 -19.68 7.87 -4.72
N GLU A 157 -20.84 8.46 -4.48
CA GLU A 157 -22.02 8.17 -5.27
C GLU A 157 -21.81 8.53 -6.75
N ALA A 158 -21.17 9.67 -7.02
CA ALA A 158 -20.87 10.13 -8.37
C ALA A 158 -19.94 9.19 -9.15
N ILE A 159 -18.96 8.58 -8.48
CA ILE A 159 -18.03 7.63 -9.09
C ILE A 159 -18.54 6.18 -9.06
N GLY A 160 -19.73 5.95 -8.49
CA GLY A 160 -20.34 4.62 -8.34
C GLY A 160 -19.70 3.76 -7.25
N TYR A 161 -18.96 4.37 -6.30
CA TYR A 161 -18.40 3.65 -5.16
C TYR A 161 -19.44 3.57 -4.04
N ARG A 162 -19.77 2.33 -3.68
CA ARG A 162 -20.67 2.03 -2.55
C ARG A 162 -19.89 1.20 -1.54
N VAL A 163 -19.85 1.66 -0.31
CA VAL A 163 -19.39 0.86 0.81
C VAL A 163 -20.63 0.46 1.58
N ASP A 164 -20.88 -0.80 1.66
CA ASP A 164 -21.79 -1.33 2.65
C ASP A 164 -21.11 -1.19 4.01
N ILE A 165 -21.39 -0.05 4.64
CA ILE A 165 -21.04 0.13 6.05
C ILE A 165 -22.10 -0.65 6.79
N GLY A 166 -22.06 -1.97 6.65
CA GLY A 166 -22.94 -2.87 7.36
C GLY A 166 -22.91 -2.47 8.82
N GLU A 167 -24.06 -2.14 9.35
CA GLU A 167 -24.30 -2.17 10.76
C GLU A 167 -24.04 -3.61 11.18
N ASN A 168 -22.78 -3.95 11.43
CA ASN A 168 -22.39 -5.23 12.06
C ASN A 168 -22.89 -5.28 13.50
N GLU A 169 -24.12 -4.76 13.73
CA GLU A 169 -24.76 -4.75 15.04
C GLU A 169 -25.16 -6.15 15.48
N ASP A 170 -25.39 -7.06 14.53
CA ASP A 170 -25.87 -8.43 14.80
C ASP A 170 -24.78 -9.52 14.79
N MET A 171 -23.51 -9.17 14.61
CA MET A 171 -22.48 -10.17 14.88
C MET A 171 -22.39 -10.38 16.39
N GLU A 172 -23.06 -11.45 16.85
CA GLU A 172 -22.91 -11.96 18.22
C GLU A 172 -21.50 -11.77 18.74
N HIS A 173 -21.36 -11.39 20.00
CA HIS A 173 -20.09 -11.23 20.70
C HIS A 173 -19.33 -12.57 20.76
N LYS A 174 -18.92 -13.09 19.59
CA LYS A 174 -17.98 -14.20 19.55
C LYS A 174 -16.67 -13.73 20.17
N GLU A 175 -16.22 -14.49 21.15
CA GLU A 175 -14.92 -14.26 21.78
C GLU A 175 -13.84 -14.18 20.70
N ARG A 176 -13.04 -13.12 20.72
CA ARG A 176 -11.93 -12.98 19.75
C ARG A 176 -10.96 -14.14 19.97
N PRO A 177 -10.63 -14.94 18.96
CA PRO A 177 -9.93 -16.23 19.15
C PRO A 177 -8.61 -16.11 19.91
N LEU A 178 -7.89 -15.00 19.72
CA LEU A 178 -6.59 -14.77 20.32
C LEU A 178 -6.62 -13.92 21.60
N ASP A 179 -7.77 -13.39 22.04
CA ASP A 179 -7.86 -12.51 23.22
C ASP A 179 -7.29 -13.16 24.50
N LYS A 180 -7.40 -14.48 24.62
CA LYS A 180 -6.80 -15.21 25.73
C LYS A 180 -5.28 -15.12 25.77
N GLY A 181 -4.63 -14.94 24.62
CA GLY A 181 -3.17 -14.90 24.46
C GLY A 181 -2.59 -13.51 24.21
N ILE A 182 -3.39 -12.54 23.77
CA ILE A 182 -2.89 -11.21 23.38
C ILE A 182 -2.72 -10.29 24.58
N ILE A 183 -1.64 -9.54 24.57
CA ILE A 183 -1.35 -8.42 25.47
C ILE A 183 -1.13 -7.19 24.60
N GLU A 184 -2.14 -6.33 24.49
CA GLU A 184 -2.03 -5.06 23.77
C GLU A 184 -1.25 -4.06 24.63
N THR A 185 -0.14 -3.55 24.08
CA THR A 185 0.77 -2.66 24.84
C THR A 185 0.71 -1.21 24.38
N ALA A 186 0.05 -0.90 23.28
CA ALA A 186 0.13 0.40 22.62
C ALA A 186 -0.48 1.58 23.41
N LYS A 187 -1.44 1.31 24.31
CA LYS A 187 -2.18 2.35 25.06
C LYS A 187 -2.18 2.14 26.59
N GLU A 188 -1.42 1.21 27.06
CA GLU A 188 -1.39 0.84 28.47
C GLU A 188 -0.24 1.51 29.20
N ASP A 189 -0.45 1.81 30.48
CA ASP A 189 0.63 2.21 31.38
C ASP A 189 1.46 1.01 31.85
N GLU A 190 2.61 1.28 32.45
CA GLU A 190 3.55 0.26 32.89
C GLU A 190 2.95 -0.74 33.92
N VAL A 191 2.10 -0.24 34.80
CA VAL A 191 1.50 -1.05 35.87
C VAL A 191 0.48 -2.03 35.26
N THR A 192 -0.36 -1.52 34.37
CA THR A 192 -1.38 -2.29 33.67
C THR A 192 -0.74 -3.36 32.78
N ILE A 193 0.30 -3.01 32.02
CA ILE A 193 1.02 -3.98 31.17
C ILE A 193 1.64 -5.09 32.03
N LYS A 194 2.32 -4.74 33.11
CA LYS A 194 2.91 -5.72 34.03
C LYS A 194 1.85 -6.67 34.58
N GLN A 195 0.70 -6.12 35.02
CA GLN A 195 -0.38 -6.94 35.56
C GLN A 195 -1.00 -7.85 34.50
N ARG A 196 -1.20 -7.34 33.27
CA ARG A 196 -1.71 -8.16 32.16
C ARG A 196 -0.75 -9.30 31.82
N MET A 197 0.56 -9.03 31.76
CA MET A 197 1.57 -10.09 31.54
C MET A 197 1.47 -11.19 32.62
N ILE A 198 1.36 -10.79 33.89
CA ILE A 198 1.20 -11.74 35.02
C ILE A 198 -0.11 -12.52 34.89
N ASN A 199 -1.22 -11.87 34.59
CA ASN A 199 -2.54 -12.50 34.44
C ASN A 199 -2.57 -13.48 33.28
N LYS A 200 -1.74 -13.29 32.24
CA LYS A 200 -1.54 -14.22 31.12
C LYS A 200 -0.52 -15.33 31.43
N GLY A 201 -0.06 -15.43 32.69
CA GLY A 201 0.83 -16.51 33.15
C GLY A 201 2.32 -16.28 32.90
N LEU A 202 2.72 -15.06 32.56
CA LEU A 202 4.14 -14.72 32.37
C LEU A 202 4.79 -14.42 33.73
N LYS A 203 6.00 -14.94 33.93
CA LYS A 203 6.83 -14.59 35.08
C LYS A 203 7.61 -13.32 34.77
N VAL A 204 7.14 -12.18 35.28
CA VAL A 204 7.73 -10.87 35.05
C VAL A 204 8.64 -10.50 36.22
N LYS A 205 9.92 -10.31 35.94
CA LYS A 205 10.88 -9.70 36.88
C LYS A 205 11.13 -8.25 36.47
N GLU A 206 11.00 -7.33 37.39
CA GLU A 206 11.26 -5.92 37.15
C GLU A 206 12.69 -5.57 37.58
N ASP A 207 13.47 -5.08 36.65
CA ASP A 207 14.77 -4.48 36.91
C ASP A 207 14.60 -2.95 36.98
N LYS A 208 14.57 -2.43 38.19
CA LYS A 208 14.33 -0.99 38.43
C LYS A 208 15.52 -0.11 38.03
N GLU A 209 16.75 -0.65 38.05
CA GLU A 209 17.96 0.12 37.71
C GLU A 209 18.04 0.36 36.21
N SER A 210 17.74 -0.67 35.42
CA SER A 210 17.76 -0.58 33.97
C SER A 210 16.41 -0.20 33.35
N ASN A 211 15.37 -0.04 34.16
CA ASN A 211 14.00 0.25 33.74
C ASN A 211 13.45 -0.78 32.72
N ILE A 212 13.62 -2.06 33.01
CA ILE A 212 13.31 -3.17 32.11
C ILE A 212 12.43 -4.22 32.80
N PHE A 213 11.40 -4.72 32.09
CA PHE A 213 10.71 -5.97 32.46
C PHE A 213 11.43 -7.15 31.83
N LYS A 214 11.88 -8.12 32.64
CA LYS A 214 12.51 -9.36 32.21
C LYS A 214 11.51 -10.52 32.26
N ILE A 215 11.37 -11.23 31.14
CA ILE A 215 10.50 -12.39 30.96
C ILE A 215 11.32 -13.56 30.45
N GLU A 216 10.93 -14.78 30.82
CA GLU A 216 11.58 -16.03 30.38
C GLU A 216 10.57 -16.92 29.65
N CYS A 217 10.97 -17.48 28.50
CA CYS A 217 10.21 -18.45 27.73
C CYS A 217 11.13 -19.50 27.06
N ASP A 218 10.55 -20.52 26.44
CA ASP A 218 11.35 -21.50 25.69
C ASP A 218 11.71 -20.98 24.31
N ALA A 219 10.75 -20.31 23.64
CA ALA A 219 10.98 -19.71 22.34
C ALA A 219 10.35 -18.32 22.24
N VAL A 220 11.08 -17.40 21.62
CA VAL A 220 10.53 -16.10 21.20
C VAL A 220 10.54 -16.04 19.68
N VAL A 221 9.37 -15.71 19.13
CA VAL A 221 9.17 -15.49 17.70
C VAL A 221 8.99 -14.01 17.46
N VAL A 222 9.76 -13.51 16.52
CA VAL A 222 9.98 -12.12 16.26
C VAL A 222 9.30 -11.78 14.94
N GLY A 223 8.06 -11.34 15.00
CA GLY A 223 7.21 -11.04 13.88
C GLY A 223 6.00 -11.99 13.69
N SER A 224 4.72 -11.52 13.39
CA SER A 224 3.46 -12.25 13.16
C SER A 224 3.01 -12.47 11.69
N GLY A 225 3.86 -12.23 10.63
CA GLY A 225 3.69 -12.56 9.19
C GLY A 225 3.74 -14.07 8.89
N CYS A 226 3.68 -14.54 7.65
CA CYS A 226 3.52 -15.95 7.28
C CYS A 226 4.48 -16.94 7.96
N GLY A 227 5.78 -16.64 7.99
CA GLY A 227 6.78 -17.56 8.53
C GLY A 227 6.74 -17.73 10.04
N GLY A 228 6.47 -16.66 10.79
CA GLY A 228 6.55 -16.70 12.24
C GLY A 228 5.35 -17.34 12.91
N GLY A 229 4.12 -17.23 12.42
CA GLY A 229 2.97 -17.90 13.02
C GLY A 229 3.04 -19.39 12.84
N VAL A 230 3.54 -19.82 11.70
CA VAL A 230 3.84 -21.23 11.49
C VAL A 230 4.90 -21.70 12.48
N ALA A 231 6.01 -20.92 12.58
CA ALA A 231 7.04 -21.22 13.55
C ALA A 231 6.46 -21.24 14.99
N ALA A 232 5.68 -20.22 15.35
CA ALA A 232 5.04 -20.13 16.67
C ALA A 232 4.08 -21.29 16.92
N ALA A 233 3.23 -21.63 15.94
CA ALA A 233 2.27 -22.71 16.06
C ALA A 233 2.97 -24.06 16.22
N ASN A 234 4.00 -24.36 15.44
CA ASN A 234 4.72 -25.61 15.53
C ASN A 234 5.53 -25.74 16.83
N LEU A 235 6.18 -24.66 17.26
CA LEU A 235 6.88 -24.64 18.55
C LEU A 235 5.90 -24.83 19.72
N ALA A 236 4.74 -24.19 19.68
CA ALA A 236 3.71 -24.36 20.71
C ALA A 236 3.11 -25.78 20.71
N LYS A 237 2.81 -26.35 19.52
CA LYS A 237 2.37 -27.75 19.40
C LYS A 237 3.40 -28.74 19.95
N SER A 238 4.68 -28.40 19.92
CA SER A 238 5.76 -29.21 20.54
C SER A 238 5.85 -29.04 22.06
N GLY A 239 4.90 -28.35 22.70
CA GLY A 239 4.83 -28.15 24.15
C GLY A 239 5.72 -27.03 24.70
N LEU A 240 6.34 -26.20 23.83
CA LEU A 240 7.17 -25.08 24.25
C LEU A 240 6.33 -23.86 24.62
N LYS A 241 6.82 -23.10 25.61
CA LYS A 241 6.27 -21.77 25.93
C LYS A 241 6.78 -20.79 24.90
N VAL A 242 5.88 -20.34 24.03
CA VAL A 242 6.20 -19.43 22.93
C VAL A 242 5.66 -18.04 23.24
N ILE A 243 6.49 -17.02 23.07
CA ILE A 243 6.09 -15.62 23.06
C ILE A 243 6.28 -15.09 21.65
N VAL A 244 5.22 -14.50 21.11
CA VAL A 244 5.25 -13.81 19.83
C VAL A 244 5.28 -12.31 20.09
N VAL A 245 6.22 -11.59 19.48
CA VAL A 245 6.33 -10.14 19.60
C VAL A 245 5.93 -9.52 18.26
N GLU A 246 4.86 -8.74 18.25
CA GLU A 246 4.34 -8.06 17.07
C GLU A 246 4.24 -6.56 17.31
N LYS A 247 4.59 -5.74 16.32
CA LYS A 247 4.44 -4.27 16.41
C LYS A 247 3.07 -3.79 15.96
N GLY A 248 2.44 -4.52 15.03
CA GLY A 248 1.12 -4.20 14.50
C GLY A 248 -0.01 -4.59 15.43
N ASN A 249 -1.17 -4.00 15.21
CA ASN A 249 -2.35 -4.25 16.03
C ASN A 249 -3.09 -5.50 15.58
N TYR A 250 -3.93 -6.04 16.46
CA TYR A 250 -4.84 -7.13 16.16
C TYR A 250 -6.20 -6.59 15.75
N PHE A 251 -6.60 -6.87 14.52
CA PHE A 251 -7.90 -6.49 13.96
C PHE A 251 -8.75 -7.73 13.69
N VAL A 252 -10.02 -7.64 14.01
CA VAL A 252 -11.04 -8.63 13.64
C VAL A 252 -12.10 -7.94 12.76
N PRO A 253 -12.97 -8.66 12.04
CA PRO A 253 -13.90 -8.08 11.06
C PRO A 253 -14.68 -6.85 11.54
N ARG A 254 -15.15 -6.85 12.79
CA ARG A 254 -15.85 -5.71 13.39
C ARG A 254 -14.97 -4.46 13.62
N ASP A 255 -13.66 -4.60 13.59
CA ASP A 255 -12.70 -3.51 13.82
C ASP A 255 -12.45 -2.69 12.56
N TYR A 256 -12.72 -3.26 11.38
CA TYR A 256 -12.50 -2.58 10.11
C TYR A 256 -13.48 -1.43 9.92
N THR A 257 -12.95 -0.29 9.53
CA THR A 257 -13.77 0.91 9.24
C THR A 257 -14.42 0.87 7.87
N THR A 258 -14.03 -0.07 7.01
CA THR A 258 -14.34 -0.10 5.58
C THR A 258 -13.86 1.15 4.81
N LEU A 259 -13.03 1.99 5.43
CA LEU A 259 -12.43 3.16 4.83
C LEU A 259 -10.97 2.87 4.45
N GLU A 260 -10.63 3.13 3.21
CA GLU A 260 -9.30 2.86 2.65
C GLU A 260 -8.20 3.66 3.38
N GLY A 261 -8.42 4.96 3.64
CA GLY A 261 -7.45 5.82 4.32
C GLY A 261 -7.06 5.34 5.71
N PRO A 262 -8.00 5.19 6.67
CA PRO A 262 -7.70 4.64 7.99
C PRO A 262 -7.03 3.27 7.93
N SER A 263 -7.47 2.38 7.04
CA SER A 263 -6.87 1.05 6.89
C SER A 263 -5.41 1.13 6.43
N MET A 264 -5.10 1.99 5.47
CA MET A 264 -3.72 2.21 5.02
C MET A 264 -2.82 2.75 6.14
N PHE A 265 -3.35 3.60 7.00
CA PHE A 265 -2.60 4.18 8.10
C PHE A 265 -2.29 3.20 9.22
N GLU A 266 -3.24 2.35 9.57
CA GLU A 266 -3.15 1.51 10.75
C GLU A 266 -2.58 0.12 10.46
N MET A 267 -2.72 -0.36 9.22
CA MET A 267 -2.41 -1.74 8.87
C MET A 267 -1.20 -1.89 7.93
N PHE A 268 -0.68 -0.79 7.39
CA PHE A 268 0.47 -0.84 6.47
C PHE A 268 1.71 -0.16 7.03
N GLU A 269 2.87 -0.66 6.65
CA GLU A 269 4.17 -0.09 6.96
C GLU A 269 4.31 1.31 6.33
N ALA A 270 4.83 2.27 7.12
CA ALA A 270 4.93 3.67 6.70
C ALA A 270 3.63 4.21 6.06
N ASN A 271 2.47 3.74 6.55
CA ASN A 271 1.14 4.15 6.08
C ASN A 271 0.92 3.89 4.57
N GLY A 272 1.50 2.83 4.03
CA GLY A 272 1.42 2.48 2.60
C GLY A 272 2.29 3.37 1.68
N LEU A 273 3.19 4.18 2.24
CA LEU A 273 4.03 5.13 1.48
C LEU A 273 5.50 4.71 1.38
N LEU A 274 5.80 3.42 1.51
CA LEU A 274 7.16 2.92 1.30
C LEU A 274 7.57 3.06 -0.16
N MET A 275 8.81 3.49 -0.39
CA MET A 275 9.40 3.56 -1.74
C MET A 275 10.92 3.34 -1.71
N THR A 276 11.49 3.03 -2.86
CA THR A 276 12.95 3.02 -3.05
C THR A 276 13.53 4.42 -2.88
N GLN A 277 14.84 4.51 -2.62
CA GLN A 277 15.55 5.78 -2.48
C GLN A 277 15.41 6.70 -3.70
N ASP A 278 15.30 6.12 -4.89
CA ASP A 278 15.13 6.84 -6.15
C ASP A 278 13.65 7.08 -6.51
N GLY A 279 12.71 6.67 -5.65
CA GLY A 279 11.27 6.85 -5.85
C GLY A 279 10.66 6.05 -7.01
N ARG A 280 11.40 5.15 -7.62
CA ARG A 280 10.91 4.35 -8.76
C ARG A 280 9.86 3.33 -8.36
N PHE A 281 10.08 2.66 -7.23
CA PHE A 281 9.21 1.58 -6.75
C PHE A 281 8.47 2.03 -5.51
N ARG A 282 7.18 1.71 -5.46
CA ARG A 282 6.34 1.84 -4.27
C ARG A 282 6.05 0.47 -3.72
N PHE A 283 6.19 0.33 -2.41
CA PHE A 283 5.97 -0.93 -1.71
C PHE A 283 4.77 -0.83 -0.78
N MET A 284 4.02 -1.91 -0.71
CA MET A 284 2.99 -2.08 0.30
C MET A 284 3.34 -3.29 1.15
N ALA A 285 3.58 -3.05 2.43
CA ALA A 285 3.90 -4.10 3.38
C ALA A 285 2.96 -4.03 4.57
N GLY A 286 2.44 -5.16 5.03
CA GLY A 286 1.55 -5.21 6.19
C GLY A 286 2.26 -4.85 7.49
N SER A 287 1.59 -4.12 8.36
CA SER A 287 2.03 -3.77 9.71
C SER A 287 0.90 -4.04 10.70
N THR A 288 0.43 -5.26 10.72
CA THR A 288 -0.67 -5.77 11.53
C THR A 288 -0.36 -7.18 11.99
N LEU A 289 -1.03 -7.67 13.05
CA LEU A 289 -0.95 -9.09 13.41
C LEU A 289 -1.47 -9.91 12.23
N GLY A 290 -0.66 -10.86 11.75
CA GLY A 290 -0.89 -11.56 10.50
C GLY A 290 -0.06 -11.03 9.31
N GLY A 291 0.54 -9.85 9.44
CA GLY A 291 1.42 -9.27 8.41
C GLY A 291 0.73 -9.05 7.08
N GLY A 292 1.44 -9.33 5.98
CA GLY A 292 0.96 -9.15 4.62
C GLY A 292 -0.26 -10.00 4.25
N SER A 293 -0.47 -11.17 4.90
CA SER A 293 -1.63 -12.03 4.63
C SER A 293 -2.98 -11.40 5.01
N VAL A 294 -2.97 -10.40 5.89
CA VAL A 294 -4.18 -9.67 6.30
C VAL A 294 -4.52 -8.53 5.32
N VAL A 295 -3.55 -8.07 4.55
CA VAL A 295 -3.66 -6.90 3.67
C VAL A 295 -3.23 -7.19 2.23
N ASN A 296 -3.46 -8.41 1.77
CA ASN A 296 -3.00 -8.95 0.49
C ASN A 296 -3.88 -8.60 -0.72
N TRP A 297 -4.77 -7.62 -0.60
CA TRP A 297 -5.73 -7.24 -1.65
C TRP A 297 -6.56 -8.41 -2.18
N ALA A 298 -6.92 -9.32 -1.29
CA ALA A 298 -7.66 -10.54 -1.59
C ALA A 298 -6.96 -11.50 -2.58
N ALA A 299 -5.65 -11.36 -2.79
CA ALA A 299 -4.87 -12.29 -3.58
C ALA A 299 -4.40 -13.48 -2.73
N SER A 300 -4.76 -14.70 -3.14
CA SER A 300 -4.32 -15.95 -2.50
C SER A 300 -4.02 -16.98 -3.57
N LEU A 301 -2.76 -17.05 -3.98
CA LEU A 301 -2.31 -17.81 -5.14
C LEU A 301 -1.42 -18.97 -4.70
N LYS A 302 -1.70 -20.17 -5.26
CA LYS A 302 -0.82 -21.32 -5.07
C LYS A 302 0.48 -21.11 -5.86
N THR A 303 1.62 -21.34 -5.23
CA THR A 303 2.90 -21.37 -5.93
C THR A 303 2.89 -22.47 -7.01
N PRO A 304 3.24 -22.18 -8.27
CA PRO A 304 3.31 -23.20 -9.32
C PRO A 304 4.22 -24.36 -8.95
N ASP A 305 3.79 -25.57 -9.26
CA ASP A 305 4.54 -26.79 -8.88
C ASP A 305 5.97 -26.80 -9.47
N ALA A 306 6.14 -26.29 -10.69
CA ALA A 306 7.48 -26.14 -11.32
C ALA A 306 8.42 -25.21 -10.52
N ILE A 307 7.90 -24.17 -9.87
CA ILE A 307 8.69 -23.29 -8.99
C ILE A 307 9.08 -24.01 -7.70
N ILE A 308 8.15 -24.78 -7.13
CA ILE A 308 8.40 -25.60 -5.93
C ILE A 308 9.50 -26.64 -6.22
N GLU A 309 9.44 -27.28 -7.38
CA GLU A 309 10.47 -28.23 -7.83
C GLU A 309 11.84 -27.55 -8.01
N GLU A 310 11.89 -26.38 -8.66
CA GLU A 310 13.11 -25.58 -8.79
C GLU A 310 13.73 -25.27 -7.42
N TRP A 311 12.94 -24.80 -6.46
CA TRP A 311 13.44 -24.50 -5.10
C TRP A 311 13.95 -25.73 -4.38
N SER A 312 13.29 -26.88 -4.56
CA SER A 312 13.70 -28.13 -3.96
C SER A 312 15.00 -28.68 -4.56
N MET A 313 15.10 -28.68 -5.88
CA MET A 313 16.19 -29.32 -6.62
C MET A 313 17.40 -28.39 -6.76
N ASP A 314 17.20 -27.19 -7.27
CA ASP A 314 18.31 -26.30 -7.63
C ASP A 314 18.89 -25.58 -6.40
N ARG A 315 18.05 -25.29 -5.41
CA ARG A 315 18.45 -24.65 -4.15
C ARG A 315 18.69 -25.65 -3.01
N GLY A 316 18.43 -26.93 -3.24
CA GLY A 316 18.64 -28.00 -2.26
C GLY A 316 17.77 -27.88 -0.99
N ILE A 317 16.62 -27.20 -1.07
CA ILE A 317 15.72 -26.99 0.08
C ILE A 317 14.63 -28.06 0.06
N ALA A 318 14.95 -29.25 0.57
CA ALA A 318 14.12 -30.44 0.53
C ALA A 318 12.70 -30.26 1.14
N VAL A 319 12.48 -29.27 2.01
CA VAL A 319 11.17 -29.01 2.61
C VAL A 319 10.12 -28.57 1.58
N PHE A 320 10.54 -27.93 0.49
CA PHE A 320 9.62 -27.51 -0.56
C PHE A 320 9.03 -28.67 -1.37
N ALA A 321 9.67 -29.83 -1.38
CA ALA A 321 9.14 -31.04 -2.02
C ALA A 321 8.11 -31.80 -1.16
N ARG A 322 7.73 -31.30 0.02
CA ARG A 322 6.90 -32.02 0.97
C ARG A 322 5.52 -31.34 1.15
N GLU A 323 4.50 -32.14 1.47
CA GLU A 323 3.16 -31.66 1.79
C GLU A 323 3.14 -30.67 2.98
N GLU A 324 4.11 -30.75 3.90
CA GLU A 324 4.24 -29.83 5.03
C GLU A 324 4.46 -28.38 4.62
N TYR A 325 5.00 -28.10 3.44
CA TYR A 325 5.15 -26.74 2.95
C TYR A 325 3.80 -26.05 2.72
N THR A 326 2.82 -26.75 2.21
CA THR A 326 1.48 -26.20 1.93
C THR A 326 0.72 -25.84 3.22
N ALA A 327 1.05 -26.50 4.34
CA ALA A 327 0.44 -26.24 5.65
C ALA A 327 1.09 -25.11 6.45
N ALA A 328 2.23 -24.56 5.97
CA ALA A 328 3.14 -23.75 6.77
C ALA A 328 3.02 -22.22 6.62
N MET A 329 2.03 -21.67 5.94
CA MET A 329 2.01 -20.25 5.54
C MET A 329 1.21 -19.30 6.45
N GLU A 330 1.64 -19.05 7.70
CA GLU A 330 1.15 -17.89 8.51
C GLU A 330 2.06 -17.46 9.68
N SER A 331 2.32 -16.30 9.73
CA SER A 331 2.64 -15.04 10.49
C SER A 331 3.62 -14.88 11.68
N CYS A 332 4.48 -13.76 11.81
CA CYS A 332 4.87 -12.87 12.96
C CYS A 332 6.21 -12.07 13.09
N ARG A 333 6.42 -10.97 13.94
CA ARG A 333 7.53 -9.97 14.01
C ARG A 333 8.11 -9.49 15.38
N ALA A 334 9.42 -8.89 15.49
CA ALA A 334 10.09 -8.16 16.62
C ALA A 334 11.28 -7.20 16.36
N GLU A 335 12.00 -6.64 17.40
CA GLU A 335 12.90 -5.46 17.29
C GLU A 335 14.43 -5.66 17.46
N LYS A 336 14.98 -6.30 18.48
CA LYS A 336 16.43 -6.45 18.70
C LYS A 336 16.81 -7.76 19.37
N LEU A 337 17.81 -8.44 18.82
CA LEU A 337 18.33 -9.68 19.40
C LEU A 337 19.30 -9.41 20.55
N ILE A 338 19.24 -10.22 21.59
CA ILE A 338 20.21 -10.25 22.70
C ILE A 338 21.29 -11.23 22.33
N LEU A 339 22.49 -10.72 22.03
CA LEU A 339 23.61 -11.51 21.58
C LEU A 339 24.70 -11.61 22.64
N GLU A 340 25.10 -12.82 22.97
CA GLU A 340 26.28 -13.12 23.76
C GLU A 340 27.49 -13.43 22.85
N SER A 341 28.61 -12.77 23.14
CA SER A 341 29.84 -12.96 22.36
C SER A 341 30.61 -14.18 22.87
N GLY A 342 30.62 -15.27 22.11
CA GLY A 342 31.47 -16.40 22.35
C GLY A 342 32.79 -16.34 21.57
N ARG A 343 33.79 -17.16 21.92
CA ARG A 343 35.12 -17.17 21.27
C ARG A 343 35.10 -17.41 19.77
N ARG A 344 34.11 -18.14 19.23
CA ARG A 344 33.98 -18.48 17.80
C ARG A 344 32.62 -18.16 17.18
N LYS A 345 31.54 -18.11 17.97
CA LYS A 345 30.16 -17.85 17.50
C LYS A 345 29.43 -16.96 18.48
N LYS A 346 28.56 -16.08 17.99
CA LYS A 346 27.61 -15.35 18.81
C LYS A 346 26.42 -16.26 19.12
N ARG A 347 25.93 -16.23 20.37
CA ARG A 347 24.72 -16.95 20.79
C ARG A 347 23.60 -15.95 20.97
N CYS A 348 22.42 -16.24 20.42
CA CYS A 348 21.23 -15.44 20.68
C CYS A 348 20.56 -15.94 21.97
N LEU A 349 20.32 -15.06 22.89
CA LEU A 349 19.68 -15.32 24.19
C LEU A 349 18.23 -14.84 24.26
N GLY A 350 17.73 -14.23 23.19
CA GLY A 350 16.39 -13.67 23.15
C GLY A 350 16.32 -12.33 22.44
N VAL A 351 15.37 -11.50 22.84
CA VAL A 351 15.08 -10.21 22.19
C VAL A 351 14.74 -9.14 23.21
N THR A 352 15.10 -7.89 22.88
CA THR A 352 14.57 -6.71 23.57
C THR A 352 13.52 -6.07 22.69
N ALA A 353 12.36 -5.80 23.25
CA ALA A 353 11.25 -5.11 22.60
C ALA A 353 10.95 -3.80 23.32
N SER A 354 10.57 -2.77 22.60
CA SER A 354 10.04 -1.53 23.15
C SER A 354 8.51 -1.52 23.11
N ILE A 355 7.91 -0.89 24.10
CA ILE A 355 6.49 -0.61 24.19
C ILE A 355 6.24 0.71 23.49
N SER A 356 5.21 0.83 22.68
CA SER A 356 4.96 1.91 21.71
C SER A 356 4.72 3.31 22.29
N ASN A 357 4.85 3.59 23.59
CA ASN A 357 4.62 4.91 24.17
C ASN A 357 5.87 5.54 24.82
N GLN A 358 6.03 6.81 24.59
CA GLN A 358 7.22 7.68 24.68
C GLN A 358 8.02 7.74 26.01
N THR A 359 7.67 7.01 27.06
CA THR A 359 8.32 7.17 28.38
C THR A 359 8.76 5.86 29.04
N ILE A 360 8.93 4.74 28.31
CA ILE A 360 8.57 3.50 28.94
C ILE A 360 9.63 2.41 28.88
N LYS A 361 9.57 1.55 29.89
CA LYS A 361 10.34 0.34 30.11
C LYS A 361 10.41 -0.52 28.85
N LYS A 362 11.58 -1.01 28.60
CA LYS A 362 11.80 -2.06 27.60
C LYS A 362 11.40 -3.41 28.19
N ILE A 363 10.95 -4.31 27.32
CA ILE A 363 10.73 -5.72 27.67
C ILE A 363 11.92 -6.51 27.15
N GLN A 364 12.60 -7.23 28.03
CA GLN A 364 13.62 -8.19 27.69
C GLN A 364 13.03 -9.60 27.81
N ILE A 365 12.99 -10.33 26.69
CA ILE A 365 12.50 -11.69 26.62
C ILE A 365 13.71 -12.60 26.42
N ASN A 366 14.05 -13.38 27.44
CA ASN A 366 15.11 -14.38 27.37
C ASN A 366 14.50 -15.70 26.88
N ALA A 367 15.11 -16.30 25.87
CA ALA A 367 14.62 -17.52 25.25
C ALA A 367 15.76 -18.46 24.84
N LYS A 368 15.49 -19.77 24.86
CA LYS A 368 16.42 -20.80 24.37
C LYS A 368 16.51 -20.77 22.85
N VAL A 369 15.39 -20.43 22.18
CA VAL A 369 15.26 -20.32 20.73
C VAL A 369 14.71 -18.94 20.37
N THR A 370 15.32 -18.29 19.38
CA THR A 370 14.83 -17.03 18.82
C THR A 370 14.63 -17.20 17.33
N VAL A 371 13.39 -17.05 16.87
CA VAL A 371 13.02 -17.06 15.45
C VAL A 371 12.84 -15.61 14.99
N VAL A 372 13.52 -15.22 13.93
CA VAL A 372 13.39 -13.89 13.31
C VAL A 372 12.59 -14.03 12.03
N ALA A 373 11.42 -13.43 12.01
CA ALA A 373 10.45 -13.52 10.92
C ALA A 373 9.81 -12.14 10.60
N CYS A 374 10.61 -11.07 10.56
CA CYS A 374 10.15 -9.69 10.41
C CYS A 374 9.92 -9.26 8.96
N GLY A 375 9.90 -10.20 8.02
CA GLY A 375 9.84 -9.93 6.59
C GLY A 375 11.15 -9.34 6.03
N SER A 376 11.28 -9.35 4.71
CA SER A 376 12.51 -8.97 4.00
C SER A 376 12.94 -7.51 4.22
N LEU A 377 12.00 -6.60 4.46
CA LEU A 377 12.33 -5.19 4.70
C LEU A 377 12.85 -4.90 6.11
N MET A 378 12.37 -5.62 7.13
CA MET A 378 12.68 -5.30 8.54
C MET A 378 13.72 -6.22 9.16
N THR A 379 13.81 -7.47 8.71
CA THR A 379 14.82 -8.43 9.20
C THR A 379 16.25 -7.89 9.08
N PRO A 380 16.69 -7.31 7.94
CA PRO A 380 18.04 -6.78 7.82
C PRO A 380 18.36 -5.69 8.83
N GLY A 381 17.41 -4.78 9.06
CA GLY A 381 17.55 -3.70 10.05
C GLY A 381 17.70 -4.25 11.47
N LEU A 382 16.90 -5.25 11.85
CA LEU A 382 16.98 -5.92 13.15
C LEU A 382 18.34 -6.63 13.33
N LEU A 383 18.79 -7.38 12.37
CA LEU A 383 20.07 -8.12 12.44
C LEU A 383 21.25 -7.14 12.57
N SER A 384 21.27 -6.10 11.74
CA SER A 384 22.34 -5.08 11.75
C SER A 384 22.35 -4.27 13.06
N SER A 385 21.20 -3.81 13.54
CA SER A 385 21.08 -3.07 14.80
C SER A 385 21.43 -3.93 16.01
N SER A 386 21.31 -5.25 15.88
CA SER A 386 21.74 -6.21 16.91
C SER A 386 23.26 -6.50 16.88
N GLY A 387 24.02 -5.86 15.99
CA GLY A 387 25.48 -6.01 15.90
C GLY A 387 25.97 -7.23 15.12
N LEU A 388 25.12 -7.84 14.29
CA LEU A 388 25.55 -8.82 13.31
C LEU A 388 26.17 -8.10 12.10
N ARG A 389 27.30 -8.62 11.61
CA ARG A 389 28.13 -7.97 10.58
C ARG A 389 28.37 -8.87 9.36
N ASN A 390 27.39 -9.73 9.02
CA ASN A 390 27.49 -10.49 7.78
C ASN A 390 27.24 -9.52 6.60
N PRO A 391 28.14 -9.48 5.60
CA PRO A 391 28.00 -8.57 4.44
C PRO A 391 26.79 -8.87 3.57
N ASN A 392 26.18 -10.05 3.69
CA ASN A 392 24.99 -10.44 2.93
C ASN A 392 23.68 -9.97 3.59
N ILE A 393 23.71 -9.45 4.83
CA ILE A 393 22.51 -8.92 5.47
C ILE A 393 21.95 -7.78 4.65
N GLY A 394 20.69 -7.93 4.19
CA GLY A 394 19.96 -6.97 3.41
C GLY A 394 20.24 -6.98 1.90
N ARG A 395 21.07 -7.90 1.42
CA ARG A 395 21.31 -8.11 -0.02
C ARG A 395 20.43 -9.22 -0.57
N GLY A 396 20.23 -9.21 -1.89
CA GLY A 396 19.44 -10.23 -2.56
C GLY A 396 17.92 -9.97 -2.47
N LEU A 397 17.49 -8.73 -2.31
CA LEU A 397 16.06 -8.41 -2.31
C LEU A 397 15.48 -8.56 -3.72
N HIS A 398 14.46 -9.41 -3.85
CA HIS A 398 13.56 -9.51 -4.99
C HIS A 398 12.20 -8.90 -4.61
N ILE A 399 11.50 -8.26 -5.56
CA ILE A 399 10.32 -7.44 -5.25
C ILE A 399 9.10 -7.72 -6.12
N HIS A 400 9.22 -8.60 -7.11
CA HIS A 400 8.15 -8.87 -8.09
C HIS A 400 7.53 -7.58 -8.62
N PRO A 401 8.24 -6.82 -9.47
CA PRO A 401 7.79 -5.53 -9.96
C PRO A 401 6.49 -5.65 -10.73
N ILE A 402 5.58 -4.69 -10.50
CA ILE A 402 4.23 -4.69 -11.05
C ILE A 402 3.99 -3.42 -11.84
N LEU A 403 3.50 -3.57 -13.07
CA LEU A 403 2.86 -2.52 -13.84
C LEU A 403 1.37 -2.79 -13.99
N MET A 404 0.59 -1.78 -14.36
CA MET A 404 -0.86 -1.90 -14.48
C MET A 404 -1.35 -1.43 -15.84
N ALA A 405 -2.30 -2.19 -16.40
CA ALA A 405 -3.19 -1.76 -17.46
C ALA A 405 -4.61 -1.57 -16.90
N TRP A 406 -5.40 -0.74 -17.57
CA TRP A 406 -6.81 -0.54 -17.23
C TRP A 406 -7.69 -0.59 -18.47
N GLY A 407 -8.95 -1.00 -18.28
CA GLY A 407 -9.97 -1.00 -19.32
C GLY A 407 -11.29 -0.48 -18.78
N TYR A 408 -11.92 0.45 -19.51
CA TYR A 408 -13.26 0.96 -19.22
C TYR A 408 -14.30 0.17 -19.98
N PHE A 409 -15.31 -0.30 -19.26
CA PHE A 409 -16.45 -1.08 -19.78
C PHE A 409 -17.72 -0.23 -19.66
N PRO A 410 -18.32 0.22 -20.78
CA PRO A 410 -19.50 1.09 -20.76
C PRO A 410 -20.75 0.34 -20.28
N GLU A 411 -21.83 1.08 -20.00
CA GLU A 411 -23.08 0.50 -19.51
C GLU A 411 -23.74 -0.46 -20.50
N LYS A 412 -23.48 -0.29 -21.81
CA LYS A 412 -23.93 -1.22 -22.85
C LYS A 412 -23.32 -2.65 -22.72
N ASN A 413 -22.21 -2.79 -22.01
CA ASN A 413 -21.63 -4.09 -21.67
C ASN A 413 -22.31 -4.60 -20.38
N SER A 414 -23.31 -5.48 -20.57
CA SER A 414 -24.11 -6.06 -19.48
C SER A 414 -23.37 -7.07 -18.62
N ASP A 415 -22.29 -7.67 -19.15
CA ASP A 415 -21.49 -8.67 -18.42
C ASP A 415 -20.66 -8.05 -17.30
N PHE A 416 -20.50 -6.72 -17.32
CA PHE A 416 -19.81 -5.96 -16.30
C PHE A 416 -20.82 -5.14 -15.46
N ASN A 417 -21.02 -5.55 -14.20
CA ASN A 417 -22.05 -4.97 -13.32
C ASN A 417 -21.80 -3.53 -12.86
N GLY A 418 -20.60 -3.00 -13.09
CA GLY A 418 -20.23 -1.65 -12.66
C GLY A 418 -19.84 -1.52 -11.19
N ALA A 419 -19.30 -2.59 -10.61
CA ALA A 419 -18.79 -2.65 -9.25
C ALA A 419 -17.35 -3.16 -9.22
N ALA A 420 -16.46 -2.51 -9.97
CA ALA A 420 -15.04 -2.91 -10.10
C ALA A 420 -14.26 -2.92 -8.77
N HIS A 421 -14.82 -2.31 -7.72
CA HIS A 421 -14.28 -2.29 -6.37
C HIS A 421 -14.76 -3.46 -5.50
N GLU A 422 -15.74 -4.21 -5.96
CA GLU A 422 -16.26 -5.41 -5.30
C GLU A 422 -15.60 -6.64 -5.91
N GLY A 423 -15.27 -7.61 -5.07
CA GLY A 423 -14.68 -8.87 -5.53
C GLY A 423 -14.39 -9.80 -4.37
N GLU A 424 -14.40 -11.10 -4.68
CA GLU A 424 -13.99 -12.16 -3.77
C GLU A 424 -12.46 -12.32 -3.78
N ILE A 425 -11.97 -13.34 -3.05
CA ILE A 425 -10.55 -13.69 -3.06
C ILE A 425 -10.15 -14.11 -4.46
N MET A 426 -9.14 -13.45 -5.02
CA MET A 426 -8.59 -13.75 -6.32
C MET A 426 -7.79 -15.06 -6.26
N THR A 427 -8.26 -16.07 -6.98
CA THR A 427 -7.64 -17.39 -7.06
C THR A 427 -7.24 -17.76 -8.49
N SER A 428 -7.64 -16.96 -9.48
CA SER A 428 -7.36 -17.19 -10.89
C SER A 428 -6.40 -16.15 -11.42
N LEU A 429 -5.45 -16.60 -12.25
CA LEU A 429 -4.49 -15.77 -12.94
C LEU A 429 -4.18 -16.31 -14.33
N HIS A 430 -3.57 -15.46 -15.14
CA HIS A 430 -3.05 -15.84 -16.44
C HIS A 430 -1.52 -15.80 -16.40
N TYR A 431 -0.91 -16.96 -16.62
CA TYR A 431 0.53 -17.09 -16.75
C TYR A 431 0.98 -16.87 -18.20
N VAL A 432 2.09 -16.17 -18.38
CA VAL A 432 2.79 -16.04 -19.65
C VAL A 432 4.15 -16.70 -19.49
N PHE A 433 4.45 -17.63 -20.38
CA PHE A 433 5.68 -18.41 -20.40
C PHE A 433 6.57 -17.94 -21.55
N GLU A 434 7.88 -18.00 -21.37
CA GLU A 434 8.82 -17.95 -22.48
C GLU A 434 8.73 -19.23 -23.31
N ILE A 435 9.17 -19.16 -24.56
CA ILE A 435 9.22 -20.33 -25.44
C ILE A 435 10.12 -21.38 -24.78
N ASP A 436 9.62 -22.61 -24.72
CA ASP A 436 10.30 -23.75 -24.09
C ASP A 436 10.50 -23.69 -22.56
N SER A 437 9.91 -22.70 -21.86
CA SER A 437 9.94 -22.60 -20.40
C SER A 437 8.73 -23.30 -19.77
N THR A 438 8.98 -24.05 -18.69
CA THR A 438 7.94 -24.61 -17.81
C THR A 438 7.60 -23.70 -16.63
N THR A 439 8.42 -22.66 -16.39
CA THR A 439 8.21 -21.69 -15.32
C THR A 439 7.68 -20.37 -15.89
N PRO A 440 6.60 -19.80 -15.30
CA PRO A 440 6.07 -18.54 -15.77
C PRO A 440 6.96 -17.37 -15.35
N ASN A 441 7.28 -16.50 -16.31
CA ASN A 441 8.03 -15.27 -16.03
C ASN A 441 7.11 -14.08 -15.76
N ILE A 442 5.88 -14.14 -16.25
CA ILE A 442 4.89 -13.05 -16.13
C ILE A 442 3.60 -13.63 -15.61
N THR A 443 3.00 -12.94 -14.65
CA THR A 443 1.67 -13.27 -14.11
C THR A 443 0.75 -12.08 -14.30
N LEU A 444 -0.46 -12.31 -14.78
CA LEU A 444 -1.51 -11.31 -14.93
C LEU A 444 -2.61 -11.57 -13.91
N GLU A 445 -2.99 -10.53 -13.15
CA GLU A 445 -3.92 -10.59 -12.04
C GLU A 445 -4.92 -9.44 -12.11
N THR A 446 -6.15 -9.63 -11.61
CA THR A 446 -7.21 -8.62 -11.66
C THR A 446 -7.51 -8.07 -10.25
N PRO A 447 -6.78 -7.05 -9.77
CA PRO A 447 -7.02 -6.50 -8.44
C PRO A 447 -8.26 -5.63 -8.39
N ALA A 448 -8.92 -5.58 -7.25
CA ALA A 448 -9.88 -4.53 -6.92
C ALA A 448 -9.12 -3.34 -6.31
N LEU A 449 -9.25 -2.16 -6.90
CA LEU A 449 -8.64 -0.93 -6.38
C LEU A 449 -9.69 -0.10 -5.65
N GLY A 450 -9.36 0.34 -4.44
CA GLY A 450 -10.15 1.35 -3.73
C GLY A 450 -10.14 2.70 -4.44
N PRO A 451 -11.14 3.57 -4.19
CA PRO A 451 -11.29 4.84 -4.93
C PRO A 451 -10.13 5.80 -4.71
N GLY A 452 -9.52 5.80 -3.53
CA GLY A 452 -8.37 6.64 -3.23
C GLY A 452 -7.10 6.17 -3.93
N THR A 453 -6.82 4.89 -3.90
CA THR A 453 -5.70 4.29 -4.65
C THR A 453 -5.87 4.54 -6.14
N PHE A 454 -7.05 4.27 -6.69
CA PHE A 454 -7.34 4.58 -8.10
C PHE A 454 -7.08 6.04 -8.44
N ALA A 455 -7.67 6.98 -7.68
CA ALA A 455 -7.53 8.42 -7.92
C ALA A 455 -6.07 8.90 -7.79
N ALA A 456 -5.33 8.38 -6.83
CA ALA A 456 -3.91 8.70 -6.65
C ALA A 456 -3.05 8.22 -7.82
N LEU A 457 -3.40 7.10 -8.45
CA LEU A 457 -2.62 6.45 -9.48
C LEU A 457 -2.91 6.96 -10.88
N ILE A 458 -4.18 7.29 -11.21
CA ILE A 458 -4.52 7.72 -12.57
C ILE A 458 -3.60 8.86 -13.04
N PRO A 459 -3.12 8.82 -14.29
CA PRO A 459 -2.36 9.93 -14.86
C PRO A 459 -3.20 11.20 -14.90
N TRP A 460 -2.61 12.31 -14.51
CA TRP A 460 -3.26 13.61 -14.59
C TRP A 460 -2.86 14.32 -15.89
N VAL A 461 -3.77 14.39 -16.83
CA VAL A 461 -3.60 15.09 -18.12
C VAL A 461 -4.19 16.50 -18.04
N SER A 462 -5.36 16.61 -17.42
CA SER A 462 -6.08 17.88 -17.13
C SER A 462 -7.08 17.65 -16.01
N GLY A 463 -7.60 18.71 -15.43
CA GLY A 463 -8.66 18.63 -14.43
C GLY A 463 -9.96 18.04 -14.97
N SER A 464 -10.28 18.32 -16.24
CA SER A 464 -11.43 17.71 -16.91
C SER A 464 -11.22 16.21 -17.13
N ASP A 465 -10.05 15.81 -17.64
CA ASP A 465 -9.72 14.41 -17.88
C ASP A 465 -9.81 13.57 -16.60
N VAL A 466 -9.22 14.04 -15.50
CA VAL A 466 -9.25 13.30 -14.24
C VAL A 466 -10.67 13.11 -13.71
N LYS A 467 -11.54 14.10 -13.81
CA LYS A 467 -12.95 13.97 -13.39
C LYS A 467 -13.73 12.99 -14.25
N VAL A 468 -13.55 13.03 -15.56
CA VAL A 468 -14.16 12.06 -16.48
C VAL A 468 -13.71 10.64 -16.15
N ARG A 469 -12.43 10.43 -15.87
CA ARG A 469 -11.91 9.12 -15.50
C ARG A 469 -12.41 8.64 -14.14
N LEU A 470 -12.49 9.54 -13.16
CA LEU A 470 -13.08 9.25 -11.85
C LEU A 470 -14.56 8.86 -11.97
N ALA A 471 -15.34 9.55 -12.81
CA ALA A 471 -16.74 9.19 -13.08
C ALA A 471 -16.91 7.81 -13.77
N LYS A 472 -15.85 7.26 -14.33
CA LYS A 472 -15.78 5.91 -14.92
C LYS A 472 -15.28 4.84 -13.94
N TYR A 473 -14.92 5.19 -12.70
CA TYR A 473 -14.25 4.33 -11.72
C TYR A 473 -14.92 2.97 -11.53
N ALA A 474 -16.22 2.95 -11.23
CA ALA A 474 -16.93 1.70 -10.93
C ALA A 474 -16.98 0.71 -12.12
N ARG A 475 -16.73 1.20 -13.33
CA ARG A 475 -16.70 0.41 -14.58
C ARG A 475 -15.29 0.32 -15.20
N THR A 476 -14.25 0.59 -14.42
CA THR A 476 -12.86 0.47 -14.86
C THR A 476 -12.21 -0.73 -14.17
N SER A 477 -11.91 -1.76 -14.94
CA SER A 477 -11.18 -2.94 -14.47
C SER A 477 -9.67 -2.75 -14.66
N HIS A 478 -8.90 -3.46 -13.86
CA HIS A 478 -7.44 -3.38 -13.85
C HIS A 478 -6.82 -4.75 -14.04
N ILE A 479 -5.66 -4.79 -14.68
CA ILE A 479 -4.81 -5.98 -14.73
C ILE A 479 -3.43 -5.58 -14.20
N PHE A 480 -2.97 -6.26 -13.16
CA PHE A 480 -1.59 -6.25 -12.73
C PHE A 480 -0.76 -7.15 -13.64
N VAL A 481 0.39 -6.64 -14.00
CA VAL A 481 1.43 -7.37 -14.72
C VAL A 481 2.59 -7.54 -13.77
N THR A 482 2.69 -8.69 -13.15
CA THR A 482 3.74 -9.06 -12.20
C THR A 482 4.79 -9.87 -12.92
N VAL A 483 6.07 -9.58 -12.73
CA VAL A 483 7.17 -10.36 -13.30
C VAL A 483 7.98 -11.04 -12.19
N ARG A 484 8.48 -12.23 -12.49
CA ARG A 484 9.49 -12.92 -11.70
C ARG A 484 10.82 -12.25 -12.02
N ASP A 485 11.27 -11.37 -11.13
CA ASP A 485 12.41 -10.50 -11.38
C ASP A 485 13.76 -11.21 -11.25
N GLU A 486 14.66 -10.89 -12.20
CA GLU A 486 16.08 -11.19 -12.11
C GLU A 486 16.84 -10.07 -11.39
N GLY A 487 16.25 -8.88 -11.34
CA GLY A 487 16.79 -7.72 -10.66
C GLY A 487 16.97 -7.97 -9.18
N VAL A 488 18.02 -7.36 -8.62
CA VAL A 488 18.40 -7.56 -7.22
C VAL A 488 18.50 -6.23 -6.49
N GLY A 489 17.93 -6.18 -5.29
CA GLY A 489 17.94 -5.03 -4.43
C GLY A 489 18.76 -5.19 -3.16
N GLU A 490 18.84 -4.11 -2.39
CA GLU A 490 19.47 -4.03 -1.07
C GLU A 490 18.57 -3.27 -0.10
N VAL A 491 18.45 -3.80 1.12
CA VAL A 491 17.80 -3.12 2.26
C VAL A 491 18.88 -2.75 3.27
N LYS A 492 19.11 -1.47 3.47
CA LYS A 492 20.10 -0.97 4.42
C LYS A 492 19.57 0.21 5.20
N GLU A 493 19.63 0.14 6.53
CA GLU A 493 19.21 1.22 7.44
C GLU A 493 17.77 1.72 7.16
N GLY A 494 16.85 0.80 6.83
CA GLY A 494 15.46 1.12 6.50
C GLY A 494 15.25 1.70 5.08
N MET A 495 16.32 1.83 4.29
CA MET A 495 16.26 2.31 2.91
C MET A 495 16.35 1.13 1.94
N VAL A 496 15.56 1.20 0.88
CA VAL A 496 15.53 0.18 -0.18
C VAL A 496 16.15 0.75 -1.45
N LYS A 497 17.10 0.00 -2.00
CA LYS A 497 17.63 0.22 -3.37
C LYS A 497 17.25 -0.99 -4.19
N TYR A 498 16.82 -0.75 -5.42
CA TYR A 498 16.47 -1.82 -6.35
C TYR A 498 16.69 -1.39 -7.79
N LYS A 499 17.05 -2.32 -8.65
CA LYS A 499 17.26 -2.06 -10.08
C LYS A 499 16.73 -3.22 -10.91
N LEU A 500 15.85 -2.91 -11.86
CA LEU A 500 15.42 -3.85 -12.89
C LEU A 500 16.57 -4.24 -13.82
N THR A 501 16.56 -5.47 -14.28
CA THR A 501 17.35 -5.90 -15.45
C THR A 501 16.63 -5.51 -16.73
N ARG A 502 17.31 -5.65 -17.85
CA ARG A 502 16.70 -5.45 -19.16
C ARG A 502 15.62 -6.51 -19.43
N THR A 503 15.87 -7.75 -19.02
CA THR A 503 14.89 -8.85 -19.10
C THR A 503 13.62 -8.51 -18.34
N ASP A 504 13.72 -7.96 -17.11
CA ASP A 504 12.55 -7.54 -16.33
C ASP A 504 11.73 -6.47 -17.05
N GLU A 505 12.40 -5.46 -17.65
CA GLU A 505 11.73 -4.39 -18.41
C GLU A 505 11.04 -4.95 -19.68
N GLU A 506 11.67 -5.88 -20.39
CA GLU A 506 11.11 -6.57 -21.55
C GLU A 506 9.88 -7.42 -21.15
N ASN A 507 9.98 -8.19 -20.07
CA ASN A 507 8.87 -8.99 -19.55
C ASN A 507 7.68 -8.11 -19.09
N LEU A 508 7.93 -7.01 -18.40
CA LEU A 508 6.90 -6.03 -18.05
C LEU A 508 6.21 -5.46 -19.29
N THR A 509 6.96 -5.19 -20.35
CA THR A 509 6.44 -4.68 -21.62
C THR A 509 5.54 -5.73 -22.30
N ILE A 510 6.00 -6.97 -22.40
CA ILE A 510 5.23 -8.10 -22.96
C ILE A 510 3.92 -8.28 -22.18
N GLY A 511 4.00 -8.29 -20.86
CA GLY A 511 2.85 -8.42 -19.97
C GLY A 511 1.83 -7.29 -20.14
N LEU A 512 2.27 -6.02 -20.23
CA LEU A 512 1.38 -4.87 -20.46
C LEU A 512 0.63 -4.99 -21.80
N ARG A 513 1.33 -5.36 -22.87
CA ARG A 513 0.72 -5.57 -24.17
C ARG A 513 -0.31 -6.71 -24.15
N ARG A 514 0.00 -7.79 -23.43
CA ARG A 514 -0.92 -8.93 -23.23
C ARG A 514 -2.16 -8.50 -22.40
N ALA A 515 -1.97 -7.75 -21.32
CA ALA A 515 -3.05 -7.24 -20.49
C ALA A 515 -4.01 -6.34 -21.28
N LEU A 516 -3.48 -5.43 -22.10
CA LEU A 516 -4.28 -4.56 -22.97
C LEU A 516 -5.09 -5.35 -23.98
N ARG A 517 -4.51 -6.40 -24.62
CA ARG A 517 -5.25 -7.30 -25.52
C ARG A 517 -6.39 -8.02 -24.82
N ILE A 518 -6.15 -8.51 -23.59
CA ILE A 518 -7.19 -9.18 -22.79
C ILE A 518 -8.34 -8.20 -22.50
N LEU A 519 -8.05 -6.98 -22.11
CA LEU A 519 -9.06 -5.96 -21.82
C LEU A 519 -9.88 -5.60 -23.07
N VAL A 520 -9.23 -5.47 -24.25
CA VAL A 520 -9.93 -5.23 -25.52
C VAL A 520 -10.80 -6.42 -25.88
N ALA A 521 -10.28 -7.65 -25.78
CA ALA A 521 -11.02 -8.87 -26.07
C ALA A 521 -12.21 -9.07 -25.11
N ALA A 522 -12.12 -8.60 -23.88
CA ALA A 522 -13.21 -8.59 -22.91
C ALA A 522 -14.27 -7.52 -23.17
N GLY A 523 -14.11 -6.68 -24.20
CA GLY A 523 -15.08 -5.65 -24.60
C GLY A 523 -14.89 -4.30 -23.94
N ALA A 524 -13.69 -3.96 -23.48
CA ALA A 524 -13.39 -2.61 -23.04
C ALA A 524 -13.49 -1.62 -24.21
N GLU A 525 -14.18 -0.50 -23.99
CA GLU A 525 -14.33 0.57 -24.99
C GLU A 525 -13.12 1.50 -25.02
N GLU A 526 -12.40 1.62 -23.91
CA GLU A 526 -11.16 2.38 -23.79
C GLU A 526 -10.18 1.59 -22.93
N VAL A 527 -8.94 1.48 -23.39
CA VAL A 527 -7.86 0.83 -22.62
C VAL A 527 -6.65 1.75 -22.50
N GLY A 528 -5.84 1.53 -21.49
CA GLY A 528 -4.63 2.32 -21.34
C GLY A 528 -3.69 1.83 -20.24
N THR A 529 -2.58 2.54 -20.13
CA THR A 529 -1.57 2.35 -19.09
C THR A 529 -1.61 3.48 -18.05
N TYR A 530 -0.80 3.35 -17.00
CA TYR A 530 -0.65 4.40 -15.99
C TYR A 530 0.53 5.36 -16.28
N ARG A 531 0.94 5.45 -17.54
CA ARG A 531 1.96 6.42 -17.97
C ARG A 531 1.49 7.84 -17.72
N SER A 532 2.40 8.70 -17.29
CA SER A 532 2.12 10.10 -16.91
C SER A 532 1.57 10.97 -18.05
N ASP A 533 1.77 10.55 -19.29
CA ASP A 533 1.21 11.20 -20.48
C ASP A 533 -0.25 10.81 -20.77
N GLY A 534 -0.81 9.88 -20.00
CA GLY A 534 -2.19 9.41 -20.17
C GLY A 534 -2.38 8.48 -21.37
N GLN A 535 -1.36 7.68 -21.71
CA GLN A 535 -1.38 6.73 -22.83
C GLN A 535 -2.62 5.85 -22.81
N ARG A 536 -3.46 5.95 -23.84
CA ARG A 536 -4.72 5.21 -23.96
C ARG A 536 -5.21 5.11 -25.40
N LEU A 537 -6.12 4.18 -25.64
CA LEU A 537 -6.71 3.88 -26.92
C LEU A 537 -8.22 3.67 -26.78
N LYS A 538 -9.01 4.31 -27.63
CA LYS A 538 -10.45 3.98 -27.79
C LYS A 538 -10.57 2.75 -28.68
N CYS A 539 -11.32 1.76 -28.23
CA CYS A 539 -11.39 0.43 -28.84
C CYS A 539 -12.72 0.11 -29.53
N ASP A 540 -13.72 1.00 -29.41
CA ASP A 540 -15.01 0.79 -30.09
C ASP A 540 -14.81 0.82 -31.62
N GLY A 541 -15.06 -0.33 -32.27
CA GLY A 541 -14.85 -0.49 -33.71
C GLY A 541 -13.40 -0.50 -34.20
N ILE A 542 -12.42 -0.69 -33.30
CA ILE A 542 -11.00 -0.67 -33.65
C ILE A 542 -10.63 -1.83 -34.59
N LYS A 543 -9.77 -1.55 -35.56
CA LYS A 543 -9.16 -2.57 -36.42
C LYS A 543 -7.92 -3.16 -35.73
N GLU A 544 -7.68 -4.45 -35.96
CA GLU A 544 -6.51 -5.14 -35.37
C GLU A 544 -5.19 -4.40 -35.68
N GLY A 545 -5.00 -3.93 -36.92
CA GLY A 545 -3.78 -3.18 -37.26
C GLY A 545 -3.56 -1.86 -36.52
N ASP A 546 -4.64 -1.23 -36.02
CA ASP A 546 -4.51 0.01 -35.23
C ASP A 546 -4.26 -0.33 -33.76
N LEU A 547 -4.80 -1.44 -33.27
CA LEU A 547 -4.45 -2.00 -31.97
C LEU A 547 -2.95 -2.35 -31.92
N GLU A 548 -2.44 -3.05 -32.94
CA GLU A 548 -1.02 -3.40 -33.01
C GLU A 548 -0.11 -2.16 -32.98
N LYS A 549 -0.41 -1.15 -33.79
CA LYS A 549 0.35 0.11 -33.78
C LYS A 549 0.35 0.77 -32.40
N PHE A 550 -0.76 0.72 -31.69
CA PHE A 550 -0.82 1.22 -30.31
C PHE A 550 0.06 0.39 -29.37
N LEU A 551 -0.05 -0.93 -29.43
CA LEU A 551 0.72 -1.84 -28.59
C LEU A 551 2.23 -1.71 -28.83
N GLU A 552 2.68 -1.41 -30.04
CA GLU A 552 4.08 -1.12 -30.34
C GLU A 552 4.61 0.10 -29.56
N THR A 553 3.75 1.07 -29.22
CA THR A 553 4.11 2.24 -28.40
C THR A 553 4.13 1.98 -26.91
N VAL A 554 3.64 0.80 -26.47
CA VAL A 554 3.62 0.43 -25.06
C VAL A 554 4.94 -0.18 -24.66
N ASP A 555 5.55 0.40 -23.64
CA ASP A 555 6.83 0.00 -23.06
C ASP A 555 6.78 0.07 -21.51
N ALA A 556 7.72 -0.57 -20.86
CA ALA A 556 7.94 -0.44 -19.41
C ALA A 556 8.83 0.76 -19.13
N PRO A 557 8.29 1.85 -18.57
CA PRO A 557 9.05 3.06 -18.34
C PRO A 557 9.98 2.96 -17.15
N ALA A 558 11.02 3.79 -17.16
CA ALA A 558 12.11 3.78 -16.18
C ALA A 558 11.77 4.39 -14.79
N GLY A 559 10.49 4.53 -14.40
CA GLY A 559 10.05 5.06 -13.09
C GLY A 559 9.99 6.59 -12.97
N VAL A 560 9.51 7.08 -11.84
CA VAL A 560 9.12 8.50 -11.59
C VAL A 560 10.28 9.50 -11.71
N VAL A 561 11.51 9.08 -11.50
CA VAL A 561 12.71 9.94 -11.47
C VAL A 561 13.55 9.80 -12.74
N SER A 562 13.06 9.10 -13.75
CA SER A 562 13.79 8.96 -15.01
C SER A 562 13.98 10.33 -15.67
N MET A 563 15.19 10.63 -16.10
CA MET A 563 15.47 11.78 -16.98
C MET A 563 14.87 11.59 -18.39
N ASN A 564 14.30 10.43 -18.67
CA ASN A 564 13.58 10.14 -19.89
C ASN A 564 12.14 10.67 -19.81
N LYS A 565 11.61 11.08 -20.94
CA LYS A 565 10.43 11.94 -21.11
C LYS A 565 9.08 11.44 -20.51
N ILE A 566 8.98 10.18 -20.12
CA ILE A 566 7.70 9.55 -19.77
C ILE A 566 7.90 8.63 -18.56
N ASP A 567 7.03 8.76 -17.56
CA ASP A 567 7.10 7.97 -16.33
C ASP A 567 5.83 7.17 -16.10
N GLN A 568 6.04 6.00 -15.54
CA GLN A 568 5.01 5.24 -14.87
C GLN A 568 5.53 4.88 -13.48
N SER A 569 4.68 4.99 -12.46
CA SER A 569 5.01 4.43 -11.16
C SER A 569 5.02 2.91 -11.28
N ILE A 570 6.15 2.29 -10.97
CA ILE A 570 6.25 0.86 -10.84
C ILE A 570 5.84 0.51 -9.42
N PHE A 571 4.82 -0.34 -9.28
CA PHE A 571 4.48 -0.91 -7.98
C PHE A 571 5.35 -2.15 -7.76
N ALA A 572 5.69 -2.37 -6.52
CA ALA A 572 6.21 -3.64 -6.10
C ALA A 572 5.37 -4.09 -4.92
N VAL A 573 4.70 -5.18 -5.07
CA VAL A 573 4.12 -5.88 -3.94
C VAL A 573 5.20 -6.84 -3.47
N ILE A 574 5.76 -6.58 -2.28
CA ILE A 574 6.51 -7.63 -1.60
C ILE A 574 5.46 -8.62 -1.10
N MET A 575 5.03 -9.45 -2.01
CA MET A 575 4.28 -10.65 -1.66
C MET A 575 5.29 -11.62 -1.07
N TYR A 576 5.24 -11.76 0.27
CA TYR A 576 5.95 -12.79 1.02
C TYR A 576 7.45 -12.88 0.70
N GLY A 577 8.23 -12.14 1.47
CA GLY A 577 9.67 -12.32 1.46
C GLY A 577 10.02 -13.76 1.75
N SER A 578 9.97 -14.53 0.73
CA SER A 578 10.79 -15.72 0.64
C SER A 578 12.18 -15.21 0.35
N ASP A 579 13.09 -15.39 1.22
CA ASP A 579 14.45 -15.88 0.98
C ASP A 579 15.35 -15.53 2.14
#